data_fc97c5639ffc3ac0222fc6fc179b280c
#
_entry.id   fc97c5639ffc3ac0222fc6fc179b280c
#
_cell.length_a   1.000
_cell.length_b   1.000
_cell.length_c   1.000
_cell.angle_alpha   90.00
_cell.angle_beta   90.00
_cell.angle_gamma   90.00
#
_symmetry.space_group_name_H-M   'P 1'
#
loop_
_entity.id
_entity.type
_entity.pdbx_description
1 polymer ?
#
loop_
_entity_poly.entity_id
_entity_poly.type
_entity_poly.pdbx_seq_one_letter_code
_entity_poly.pdbx_strand_id
1 'polypeptide(L)'
;VVEGTPRPRVRVSRPERQNPYALRQDLRATLQFEYDGAVVEGPAAAAAYDAANRRLVRRDRAAEQAAIDRLHELGFRYTWSHFESRQLLGVSPEQFPKIVHTLVSEGWRVEAEGRAFRPAVGMRLEVSSGIDWFDLHGAVDFGDGRSAPFPQLLAAIARGEDVVVLDDGSVGLLPEEWLQRYA
;
A
#
# COMPACT_ATOMS: atom_id res chain seq x y z
N VAL A 1 11.39 -7.69 -24.98
CA VAL A 1 10.98 -8.59 -23.89
C VAL A 1 11.43 -7.95 -22.59
N VAL A 2 10.53 -7.85 -21.62
CA VAL A 2 10.83 -7.40 -20.25
C VAL A 2 10.89 -8.63 -19.37
N GLU A 3 11.98 -8.77 -18.64
CA GLU A 3 12.20 -9.83 -17.67
C GLU A 3 12.64 -9.20 -16.34
N GLY A 4 12.28 -9.75 -15.21
CA GLY A 4 12.71 -9.28 -13.92
C GLY A 4 11.78 -9.74 -12.79
N THR A 5 12.16 -9.40 -11.57
CA THR A 5 11.32 -9.67 -10.39
C THR A 5 10.15 -8.68 -10.38
N PRO A 6 8.92 -9.16 -10.33
CA PRO A 6 7.75 -8.30 -10.28
C PRO A 6 7.65 -7.56 -8.96
N ARG A 7 7.16 -6.33 -9.00
CA ARG A 7 6.72 -5.63 -7.81
C ARG A 7 5.24 -5.92 -7.57
N PRO A 8 4.87 -6.59 -6.48
CA PRO A 8 3.46 -6.85 -6.18
C PRO A 8 2.70 -5.56 -5.87
N ARG A 9 1.47 -5.49 -6.35
CA ARG A 9 0.55 -4.39 -6.12
C ARG A 9 -0.80 -4.91 -5.67
N VAL A 10 -1.30 -4.42 -4.56
CA VAL A 10 -2.62 -4.75 -4.03
C VAL A 10 -3.49 -3.51 -4.03
N ARG A 11 -4.65 -3.62 -4.66
CA ARG A 11 -5.71 -2.62 -4.60
C ARG A 11 -6.84 -3.17 -3.76
N VAL A 12 -7.28 -2.39 -2.80
CA VAL A 12 -8.36 -2.77 -1.89
C VAL A 12 -9.50 -1.77 -2.01
N SER A 13 -10.70 -2.26 -2.05
CA SER A 13 -11.93 -1.46 -2.10
C SER A 13 -13.02 -2.10 -1.25
N ARG A 14 -14.01 -1.31 -0.92
CA ARG A 14 -15.25 -1.85 -0.35
C ARG A 14 -16.00 -2.65 -1.41
N PRO A 15 -16.73 -3.71 -1.03
CA PRO A 15 -17.57 -4.44 -1.97
C PRO A 15 -18.66 -3.52 -2.54
N GLU A 16 -18.87 -3.55 -3.85
CA GLU A 16 -19.85 -2.71 -4.54
C GLU A 16 -21.29 -2.96 -4.07
N ARG A 17 -21.59 -4.19 -3.67
CA ARG A 17 -22.89 -4.58 -3.12
C ARG A 17 -22.69 -5.06 -1.69
N GLN A 18 -23.30 -4.34 -0.77
CA GLN A 18 -23.38 -4.78 0.61
C GLN A 18 -24.42 -5.88 0.74
N ASN A 19 -24.04 -7.02 1.29
CA ASN A 19 -25.00 -8.04 1.69
C ASN A 19 -25.62 -7.63 3.04
N PRO A 20 -26.89 -7.22 3.08
CA PRO A 20 -27.52 -6.75 4.32
C PRO A 20 -27.64 -7.85 5.39
N TYR A 21 -27.42 -9.10 5.02
CA TYR A 21 -27.49 -10.26 5.93
C TYR A 21 -26.12 -10.75 6.38
N ALA A 22 -25.03 -10.19 5.84
CA ALA A 22 -23.68 -10.55 6.29
C ALA A 22 -23.33 -9.77 7.56
N LEU A 23 -23.00 -10.50 8.63
CA LEU A 23 -22.52 -9.92 9.90
C LEU A 23 -21.18 -9.18 9.71
N ARG A 24 -20.37 -9.60 8.74
CA ARG A 24 -19.10 -8.99 8.36
C ARG A 24 -18.95 -9.06 6.84
N GLN A 25 -18.41 -8.01 6.26
CA GLN A 25 -18.05 -8.00 4.84
C GLN A 25 -16.56 -7.74 4.72
N ASP A 26 -15.89 -8.67 4.06
CA ASP A 26 -14.48 -8.49 3.72
C ASP A 26 -14.31 -7.37 2.68
N LEU A 27 -13.22 -6.65 2.79
CA LEU A 27 -12.76 -5.76 1.75
C LEU A 27 -12.35 -6.59 0.54
N ARG A 28 -12.64 -6.08 -0.65
CA ARG A 28 -12.28 -6.72 -1.90
C ARG A 28 -10.86 -6.31 -2.30
N ALA A 29 -10.03 -7.28 -2.64
CA ALA A 29 -8.66 -7.04 -3.08
C ALA A 29 -8.45 -7.51 -4.51
N THR A 30 -7.61 -6.79 -5.24
CA THR A 30 -7.10 -7.18 -6.56
C THR A 30 -5.58 -7.21 -6.49
N LEU A 31 -4.99 -8.35 -6.84
CA LEU A 31 -3.54 -8.52 -6.92
C LEU A 31 -3.08 -8.32 -8.36
N GLN A 32 -2.10 -7.46 -8.52
CA GLN A 32 -1.43 -7.15 -9.77
C GLN A 32 0.08 -7.27 -9.59
N PHE A 33 0.80 -7.43 -10.69
CA PHE A 33 2.27 -7.48 -10.70
C PHE A 33 2.81 -6.45 -11.68
N GLU A 34 3.73 -5.62 -11.24
CA GLU A 34 4.38 -4.60 -12.05
C GLU A 34 5.77 -5.06 -12.46
N TYR A 35 6.01 -5.13 -13.76
CA TYR A 35 7.29 -5.46 -14.39
C TYR A 35 7.77 -4.24 -15.18
N ASP A 36 8.72 -3.48 -14.63
CA ASP A 36 9.28 -2.29 -15.29
C ASP A 36 8.20 -1.38 -15.91
N GLY A 37 7.18 -1.04 -15.12
CA GLY A 37 6.05 -0.19 -15.53
C GLY A 37 4.92 -0.90 -16.27
N ALA A 38 5.09 -2.15 -16.69
CA ALA A 38 4.00 -2.97 -17.23
C ALA A 38 3.24 -3.65 -16.10
N VAL A 39 1.93 -3.46 -16.02
CA VAL A 39 1.08 -4.06 -14.99
C VAL A 39 0.32 -5.24 -15.58
N VAL A 40 0.44 -6.39 -14.93
CA VAL A 40 -0.26 -7.62 -15.31
C VAL A 40 -1.15 -8.11 -14.16
N GLU A 41 -2.32 -8.65 -14.49
CA GLU A 41 -3.28 -9.18 -13.54
C GLU A 41 -3.42 -10.69 -13.64
N GLY A 42 -3.76 -11.29 -12.50
CA GLY A 42 -4.27 -12.66 -12.39
C GLY A 42 -3.33 -13.78 -12.85
N PRO A 43 -3.78 -15.01 -12.74
CA PRO A 43 -3.06 -16.19 -13.18
C PRO A 43 -3.18 -16.34 -14.71
N ALA A 44 -2.55 -15.46 -15.47
CA ALA A 44 -2.54 -15.53 -16.93
C ALA A 44 -1.40 -16.42 -17.46
N ALA A 45 -1.23 -16.48 -18.77
CA ALA A 45 -0.16 -17.21 -19.44
C ALA A 45 1.25 -16.83 -18.93
N ALA A 46 2.26 -17.61 -19.24
CA ALA A 46 3.65 -17.36 -18.84
C ALA A 46 4.24 -16.05 -19.36
N ALA A 47 3.59 -15.45 -20.35
CA ALA A 47 3.92 -14.14 -20.89
C ALA A 47 2.63 -13.30 -21.05
N ALA A 48 2.77 -11.99 -20.84
CA ALA A 48 1.72 -11.00 -21.10
C ALA A 48 2.22 -9.99 -22.13
N TYR A 49 1.31 -9.50 -22.98
CA TYR A 49 1.63 -8.45 -23.93
C TYR A 49 1.19 -7.08 -23.39
N ASP A 50 2.15 -6.20 -23.16
CA ASP A 50 1.92 -4.81 -22.82
C ASP A 50 1.68 -4.03 -24.12
N ALA A 51 0.42 -3.85 -24.47
CA ALA A 51 0.02 -3.20 -25.72
C ALA A 51 0.40 -1.70 -25.76
N ALA A 52 0.41 -1.03 -24.62
CA ALA A 52 0.74 0.40 -24.52
C ALA A 52 2.19 0.67 -24.89
N ASN A 53 3.11 -0.18 -24.47
CA ASN A 53 4.53 -0.04 -24.74
C ASN A 53 5.06 -1.04 -25.79
N ARG A 54 4.18 -1.81 -26.42
CA ARG A 54 4.50 -2.85 -27.42
C ARG A 54 5.59 -3.81 -26.95
N ARG A 55 5.48 -4.27 -25.69
CA ARG A 55 6.46 -5.12 -25.05
C ARG A 55 5.86 -6.46 -24.65
N LEU A 56 6.66 -7.52 -24.75
CA LEU A 56 6.32 -8.82 -24.17
C LEU A 56 6.93 -8.88 -22.78
N VAL A 57 6.09 -9.15 -21.78
CA VAL A 57 6.49 -9.34 -20.38
C VAL A 57 6.59 -10.83 -20.14
N ARG A 58 7.78 -11.33 -19.81
CA ARG A 58 7.98 -12.67 -19.32
C ARG A 58 7.80 -12.70 -17.82
N ARG A 59 6.81 -13.46 -17.35
CA ARG A 59 6.42 -13.47 -15.95
C ARG A 59 7.32 -14.40 -15.12
N ASP A 60 7.73 -13.93 -13.95
CA ASP A 60 8.36 -14.73 -12.91
C ASP A 60 7.28 -15.40 -12.03
N ARG A 61 6.89 -16.60 -12.45
CA ARG A 61 5.82 -17.38 -11.78
C ARG A 61 6.17 -17.73 -10.34
N ALA A 62 7.44 -17.96 -10.04
CA ALA A 62 7.88 -18.31 -8.69
C ALA A 62 7.73 -17.10 -7.75
N ALA A 63 8.16 -15.91 -8.18
CA ALA A 63 8.00 -14.70 -7.41
C ALA A 63 6.53 -14.30 -7.25
N GLU A 64 5.70 -14.46 -8.27
CA GLU A 64 4.27 -14.21 -8.20
C GLU A 64 3.56 -15.17 -7.22
N GLN A 65 3.91 -16.46 -7.25
CA GLN A 65 3.35 -17.43 -6.32
C GLN A 65 3.76 -17.13 -4.88
N ALA A 66 5.02 -16.78 -4.64
CA ALA A 66 5.49 -16.37 -3.33
C ALA A 66 4.71 -15.16 -2.79
N ALA A 67 4.37 -14.20 -3.65
CA ALA A 67 3.54 -13.07 -3.28
C ALA A 67 2.09 -13.49 -2.92
N ILE A 68 1.50 -14.41 -3.67
CA ILE A 68 0.16 -14.96 -3.36
C ILE A 68 0.19 -15.66 -1.99
N ASP A 69 1.20 -16.51 -1.77
CA ASP A 69 1.35 -17.23 -0.51
C ASP A 69 1.52 -16.24 0.67
N ARG A 70 2.29 -15.18 0.46
CA ARG A 70 2.45 -14.11 1.45
C ARG A 70 1.13 -13.41 1.81
N LEU A 71 0.29 -13.12 0.82
CA LEU A 71 -1.04 -12.56 1.10
C LEU A 71 -1.91 -13.52 1.92
N HIS A 72 -1.86 -14.81 1.63
CA HIS A 72 -2.59 -15.82 2.40
C HIS A 72 -2.10 -15.89 3.86
N GLU A 73 -0.79 -15.82 4.09
CA GLU A 73 -0.21 -15.75 5.46
C GLU A 73 -0.72 -14.52 6.22
N LEU A 74 -0.86 -13.40 5.54
CA LEU A 74 -1.36 -12.14 6.12
C LEU A 74 -2.88 -12.11 6.34
N GLY A 75 -3.60 -13.14 5.91
CA GLY A 75 -5.04 -13.25 6.16
C GLY A 75 -5.95 -12.98 4.97
N PHE A 76 -5.39 -12.72 3.78
CA PHE A 76 -6.21 -12.68 2.58
C PHE A 76 -6.74 -14.08 2.23
N ARG A 77 -7.97 -14.15 1.75
CA ARG A 77 -8.61 -15.42 1.37
C ARG A 77 -9.37 -15.28 0.07
N TYR A 78 -9.32 -16.33 -0.75
CA TYR A 78 -10.20 -16.43 -1.90
C TYR A 78 -11.56 -16.97 -1.46
N THR A 79 -12.62 -16.25 -1.84
CA THR A 79 -14.00 -16.64 -1.57
C THR A 79 -14.76 -16.65 -2.88
N TRP A 80 -15.60 -17.66 -3.09
CA TRP A 80 -16.46 -17.73 -4.26
C TRP A 80 -17.60 -16.71 -4.16
N SER A 81 -17.72 -15.84 -5.15
CA SER A 81 -18.86 -14.94 -5.29
C SER A 81 -19.91 -15.55 -6.21
N HIS A 82 -21.06 -15.90 -5.64
CA HIS A 82 -22.20 -16.39 -6.41
C HIS A 82 -22.78 -15.32 -7.34
N PHE A 83 -22.67 -14.05 -6.98
CA PHE A 83 -23.16 -12.94 -7.80
C PHE A 83 -22.28 -12.67 -9.03
N GLU A 84 -20.96 -12.80 -8.89
CA GLU A 84 -20.01 -12.55 -9.97
C GLU A 84 -19.55 -13.83 -10.65
N SER A 85 -19.95 -15.00 -10.15
CA SER A 85 -19.57 -16.32 -10.65
C SER A 85 -18.05 -16.50 -10.79
N ARG A 86 -17.29 -15.93 -9.83
CA ARG A 86 -15.83 -16.00 -9.79
C ARG A 86 -15.29 -15.98 -8.35
N GLN A 87 -14.04 -16.37 -8.23
CA GLN A 87 -13.29 -16.22 -6.98
C GLN A 87 -12.89 -14.76 -6.78
N LEU A 88 -13.11 -14.24 -5.58
CA LEU A 88 -12.70 -12.91 -5.15
C LEU A 88 -11.70 -13.03 -4.02
N LEU A 89 -10.64 -12.25 -4.09
CA LEU A 89 -9.69 -12.10 -2.99
C LEU A 89 -10.27 -11.08 -2.00
N GLY A 90 -10.33 -11.47 -0.73
CA GLY A 90 -10.86 -10.64 0.34
C GLY A 90 -9.94 -10.58 1.55
N VAL A 91 -10.11 -9.55 2.36
CA VAL A 91 -9.42 -9.36 3.63
C VAL A 91 -10.32 -8.68 4.64
N SER A 92 -10.21 -9.07 5.92
CA SER A 92 -10.98 -8.45 7.00
C SER A 92 -10.63 -6.96 7.16
N PRO A 93 -11.64 -6.06 7.24
CA PRO A 93 -11.40 -4.63 7.49
C PRO A 93 -10.62 -4.36 8.79
N GLU A 94 -10.80 -5.20 9.80
CA GLU A 94 -10.13 -5.05 11.11
C GLU A 94 -8.64 -5.36 11.06
N GLN A 95 -8.24 -6.28 10.19
CA GLN A 95 -6.85 -6.70 10.02
C GLN A 95 -6.08 -5.82 9.02
N PHE A 96 -6.80 -5.22 8.08
CA PHE A 96 -6.21 -4.51 6.95
C PHE A 96 -5.22 -3.39 7.36
N PRO A 97 -5.47 -2.54 8.37
CA PRO A 97 -4.51 -1.51 8.77
C PRO A 97 -3.12 -2.06 9.12
N LYS A 98 -3.06 -3.14 9.89
CA LYS A 98 -1.78 -3.81 10.24
C LYS A 98 -1.11 -4.44 9.02
N ILE A 99 -1.91 -5.05 8.16
CA ILE A 99 -1.43 -5.67 6.94
C ILE A 99 -0.82 -4.64 5.99
N VAL A 100 -1.40 -3.45 5.87
CA VAL A 100 -0.86 -2.36 5.04
C VAL A 100 0.56 -2.01 5.46
N HIS A 101 0.82 -1.81 6.75
CA HIS A 101 2.16 -1.53 7.25
C HIS A 101 3.16 -2.61 6.86
N THR A 102 2.79 -3.88 7.03
CA THR A 102 3.65 -5.02 6.68
C THR A 102 3.94 -5.04 5.17
N LEU A 103 2.91 -4.97 4.33
CA LEU A 103 3.08 -5.02 2.87
C LEU A 103 3.92 -3.86 2.35
N VAL A 104 3.66 -2.64 2.83
CA VAL A 104 4.41 -1.46 2.40
C VAL A 104 5.88 -1.54 2.84
N SER A 105 6.16 -2.04 4.06
CA SER A 105 7.54 -2.27 4.53
C SER A 105 8.28 -3.33 3.71
N GLU A 106 7.58 -4.31 3.17
CA GLU A 106 8.11 -5.35 2.27
C GLU A 106 8.25 -4.86 0.80
N GLY A 107 7.96 -3.59 0.52
CA GLY A 107 8.13 -2.97 -0.80
C GLY A 107 6.94 -3.12 -1.75
N TRP A 108 5.80 -3.61 -1.27
CA TRP A 108 4.58 -3.71 -2.05
C TRP A 108 3.98 -2.33 -2.34
N ARG A 109 3.29 -2.21 -3.46
CA ARG A 109 2.39 -1.09 -3.69
C ARG A 109 1.01 -1.43 -3.16
N VAL A 110 0.50 -0.63 -2.23
CA VAL A 110 -0.83 -0.81 -1.65
C VAL A 110 -1.66 0.43 -1.92
N GLU A 111 -2.85 0.22 -2.44
CA GLU A 111 -3.86 1.27 -2.63
C GLU A 111 -5.17 0.84 -1.97
N ALA A 112 -5.83 1.75 -1.29
CA ALA A 112 -7.19 1.56 -0.81
C ALA A 112 -8.05 2.77 -1.14
N GLU A 113 -9.24 2.53 -1.66
CA GLU A 113 -10.20 3.58 -2.09
C GLU A 113 -9.54 4.66 -2.98
N GLY A 114 -8.66 4.22 -3.89
CA GLY A 114 -7.95 5.11 -4.81
C GLY A 114 -6.79 5.90 -4.20
N ARG A 115 -6.44 5.66 -2.93
CA ARG A 115 -5.31 6.32 -2.25
C ARG A 115 -4.15 5.36 -2.09
N ALA A 116 -2.97 5.78 -2.53
CA ALA A 116 -1.74 5.02 -2.35
C ALA A 116 -1.20 5.19 -0.92
N PHE A 117 -0.71 4.11 -0.33
CA PHE A 117 0.01 4.12 0.95
C PHE A 117 1.50 4.21 0.69
N ARG A 118 2.18 5.12 1.40
CA ARG A 118 3.61 5.40 1.24
C ARG A 118 4.37 5.20 2.54
N PRO A 119 5.50 4.49 2.52
CA PRO A 119 6.36 4.40 3.70
C PRO A 119 7.11 5.72 3.91
N ALA A 120 7.48 6.02 5.15
CA ALA A 120 8.49 7.04 5.42
C ALA A 120 9.85 6.54 4.90
N VAL A 121 10.49 7.33 4.04
CA VAL A 121 11.79 6.97 3.44
C VAL A 121 12.95 7.79 3.99
N GLY A 122 12.66 8.89 4.66
CA GLY A 122 13.67 9.76 5.24
C GLY A 122 13.09 10.87 6.09
N MET A 123 13.96 11.56 6.78
CA MET A 123 13.65 12.73 7.59
C MET A 123 14.59 13.86 7.23
N ARG A 124 14.05 15.04 7.00
CA ARG A 124 14.80 16.26 6.79
C ARG A 124 14.64 17.16 8.02
N LEU A 125 15.74 17.61 8.56
CA LEU A 125 15.76 18.50 9.71
C LEU A 125 16.55 19.76 9.35
N GLU A 126 15.93 20.90 9.49
CA GLU A 126 16.56 22.21 9.31
C GLU A 126 16.50 22.97 10.63
N VAL A 127 17.64 23.40 11.10
CA VAL A 127 17.74 24.23 12.30
C VAL A 127 18.15 25.63 11.88
N SER A 128 17.30 26.61 12.15
CA SER A 128 17.66 28.02 12.01
C SER A 128 17.73 28.66 13.38
N SER A 129 18.79 29.45 13.62
CA SER A 129 19.02 30.12 14.90
C SER A 129 19.28 31.61 14.72
N GLY A 130 18.74 32.41 15.62
CA GLY A 130 19.00 33.85 15.78
C GLY A 130 19.58 34.16 17.15
N ILE A 131 19.75 35.43 17.48
CA ILE A 131 20.44 35.87 18.70
C ILE A 131 19.72 35.40 19.98
N ASP A 132 18.38 35.36 19.99
CA ASP A 132 17.56 34.96 21.15
C ASP A 132 16.47 33.94 20.82
N TRP A 133 16.59 33.26 19.68
CA TRP A 133 15.60 32.25 19.26
C TRP A 133 16.25 31.17 18.42
N PHE A 134 15.69 30.03 18.49
CA PHE A 134 15.98 29.01 17.52
C PHE A 134 14.70 28.33 17.05
N ASP A 135 14.64 28.03 15.77
CA ASP A 135 13.49 27.45 15.12
C ASP A 135 13.90 26.12 14.50
N LEU A 136 13.12 25.09 14.81
CA LEU A 136 13.34 23.74 14.32
C LEU A 136 12.29 23.42 13.27
N HIS A 137 12.71 23.40 12.01
CA HIS A 137 11.87 22.96 10.92
C HIS A 137 12.25 21.53 10.54
N GLY A 138 11.23 20.68 10.43
CA GLY A 138 11.46 19.30 10.01
C GLY A 138 10.28 18.78 9.20
N ALA A 139 10.60 17.87 8.31
CA ALA A 139 9.63 17.15 7.51
C ALA A 139 10.06 15.70 7.32
N VAL A 140 9.10 14.81 7.17
CA VAL A 140 9.32 13.43 6.79
C VAL A 140 9.03 13.27 5.31
N ASP A 141 9.96 12.63 4.63
CA ASP A 141 9.86 12.30 3.21
C ASP A 141 9.17 10.93 3.07
N PHE A 142 8.16 10.89 2.20
CA PHE A 142 7.40 9.69 1.85
C PHE A 142 7.66 9.23 0.39
N GLY A 143 8.75 9.67 -0.20
CA GLY A 143 9.12 9.35 -1.57
C GLY A 143 8.38 10.18 -2.62
N ASP A 144 8.88 10.11 -3.84
CA ASP A 144 8.33 10.82 -5.02
C ASP A 144 8.11 12.33 -4.80
N GLY A 145 8.97 12.98 -3.98
CA GLY A 145 8.86 14.39 -3.64
C GLY A 145 7.71 14.74 -2.70
N ARG A 146 7.14 13.76 -2.01
CA ARG A 146 6.06 13.95 -1.04
C ARG A 146 6.61 13.98 0.38
N SER A 147 6.22 14.97 1.15
CA SER A 147 6.65 15.13 2.53
C SER A 147 5.53 15.68 3.40
N ALA A 148 5.63 15.46 4.69
CA ALA A 148 4.76 16.07 5.69
C ALA A 148 5.59 16.76 6.77
N PRO A 149 5.23 17.99 7.20
CA PRO A 149 5.94 18.70 8.24
C PRO A 149 5.70 18.08 9.62
N PHE A 150 6.68 18.17 10.51
CA PHE A 150 6.60 17.62 11.87
C PHE A 150 5.36 18.01 12.65
N PRO A 151 4.87 19.25 12.63
CA PRO A 151 3.65 19.61 13.35
C PRO A 151 2.43 18.77 12.94
N GLN A 152 2.31 18.44 11.64
CA GLN A 152 1.24 17.60 11.13
C GLN A 152 1.38 16.16 11.64
N LEU A 153 2.60 15.64 11.66
CA LEU A 153 2.89 14.29 12.14
C LEU A 153 2.64 14.16 13.65
N LEU A 154 3.12 15.13 14.43
CA LEU A 154 2.90 15.14 15.88
C LEU A 154 1.41 15.27 16.22
N ALA A 155 0.65 16.06 15.45
CA ALA A 155 -0.80 16.17 15.62
C ALA A 155 -1.51 14.83 15.31
N ALA A 156 -1.07 14.09 14.30
CA ALA A 156 -1.61 12.75 14.00
C ALA A 156 -1.31 11.77 15.15
N ILE A 157 -0.05 11.72 15.61
CA ILE A 157 0.36 10.87 16.74
C ILE A 157 -0.44 11.22 18.01
N ALA A 158 -0.63 12.49 18.30
CA ALA A 158 -1.42 12.94 19.47
C ALA A 158 -2.89 12.51 19.41
N ARG A 159 -3.43 12.28 18.21
CA ARG A 159 -4.77 11.70 18.01
C ARG A 159 -4.78 10.16 18.01
N GLY A 160 -3.61 9.54 18.17
CA GLY A 160 -3.48 8.06 18.09
C GLY A 160 -3.57 7.53 16.66
N GLU A 161 -3.33 8.38 15.65
CA GLU A 161 -3.31 7.99 14.25
C GLU A 161 -1.90 7.51 13.87
N ASP A 162 -1.84 6.48 13.06
CA ASP A 162 -0.60 5.91 12.51
C ASP A 162 -0.35 6.30 11.04
N VAL A 163 -1.18 7.21 10.54
CA VAL A 163 -1.16 7.68 9.15
C VAL A 163 -1.28 9.21 9.07
N VAL A 164 -0.79 9.76 7.97
CA VAL A 164 -0.95 11.18 7.62
C VAL A 164 -1.36 11.31 6.16
N VAL A 165 -2.30 12.21 5.88
CA VAL A 165 -2.71 12.50 4.49
C VAL A 165 -1.73 13.52 3.90
N LEU A 166 -1.17 13.18 2.73
CA LEU A 166 -0.23 14.02 1.98
C LEU A 166 -0.96 14.94 1.00
N ASP A 167 -0.25 15.92 0.45
CA ASP A 167 -0.81 16.96 -0.42
C ASP A 167 -1.48 16.40 -1.69
N ASP A 168 -1.03 15.26 -2.18
CA ASP A 168 -1.60 14.59 -3.35
C ASP A 168 -2.76 13.64 -3.01
N GLY A 169 -3.19 13.61 -1.74
CA GLY A 169 -4.23 12.72 -1.25
C GLY A 169 -3.76 11.29 -0.95
N SER A 170 -2.48 10.96 -1.20
CA SER A 170 -1.90 9.70 -0.73
C SER A 170 -1.75 9.69 0.80
N VAL A 171 -1.48 8.53 1.37
CA VAL A 171 -1.42 8.31 2.81
C VAL A 171 0.00 7.91 3.19
N GLY A 172 0.64 8.72 4.01
CA GLY A 172 1.94 8.42 4.61
C GLY A 172 1.75 7.56 5.85
N LEU A 173 2.49 6.44 5.93
CA LEU A 173 2.52 5.55 7.09
C LEU A 173 3.60 6.03 8.06
N LEU A 174 3.21 6.26 9.31
CA LEU A 174 4.16 6.63 10.36
C LEU A 174 4.93 5.38 10.83
N PRO A 175 6.26 5.48 11.03
CA PRO A 175 7.04 4.37 11.55
C PRO A 175 6.55 3.95 12.95
N GLU A 176 6.42 2.66 13.21
CA GLU A 176 5.99 2.13 14.52
C GLU A 176 6.88 2.61 15.67
N GLU A 177 8.18 2.76 15.42
CA GLU A 177 9.14 3.27 16.41
C GLU A 177 8.79 4.68 16.91
N TRP A 178 8.18 5.49 16.07
CA TRP A 178 7.75 6.84 16.44
C TRP A 178 6.47 6.81 17.24
N LEU A 179 5.54 5.93 16.87
CA LEU A 179 4.29 5.73 17.63
C LEU A 179 4.59 5.27 19.05
N GLN A 180 5.56 4.35 19.22
CA GLN A 180 5.98 3.88 20.56
C GLN A 180 6.72 4.94 21.40
N ARG A 181 7.41 5.88 20.75
CA ARG A 181 8.21 6.90 21.45
C ARG A 181 7.43 8.15 21.84
N TYR A 182 6.38 8.49 21.10
CA TYR A 182 5.65 9.75 21.22
C TYR A 182 4.14 9.59 21.49
N ALA A 183 3.64 8.36 21.68
CA ALA A 183 2.26 8.06 22.07
C ALA A 183 2.03 8.20 23.58
#